data_2ab39c70af952d8a066f7547c9d639be
#
_entry.id   2ab39c70af952d8a066f7547c9d639be
#
_cell.length_a   1.000
_cell.length_b   1.000
_cell.length_c   1.000
_cell.angle_alpha   90.00
_cell.angle_beta   90.00
_cell.angle_gamma   90.00
#
_symmetry.space_group_name_H-M   'P 1'
#
loop_
_entity.id
_entity.type
_entity.pdbx_description
1 polymer ?
#
loop_
_entity_poly.entity_id
_entity_poly.type
_entity_poly.pdbx_seq_one_letter_code
_entity_poly.pdbx_strand_id
1 'polypeptide(L)'
;MGYETKHRKTRNEAGMLRLVVAMSCCLVALLALLLALKMRPDGQNSTTGELLSSGGTTMAETGETTEPTEQTQQTEEPTQPPTETETPTTQPPETQAPTAPPVTGTITTHPLLGGNYLNVGEGYVAEIIIYCAETFKGTTKDDYSLPTNNYLPEGTVDYCASKVVTNGNLSYVVLRSGQRVYFQKKNTPLASKVQVVKQFDATLPNHNELNVVSIENTGRHTVLTLDCLWKAPFYFDLAPQSYTRPTQSSGRDFSVTSCTAKYVDITFCYATSFTGSIQIPADNPVFKSAELIRNEHDCTLRLYLKKTGAFYGWDAYYNDRNQLCFKFLNPAKVTKADNECGADLTGVKVMIDVGHGGHDCGAVAKDSSGKQWEEADLNLTLAKALKEKLEAAGATVVLNRETDVTLSTDARLTMLKAEAPDFCIAIHQNSYTGSTKVNGFMSYYYTPYSQLAASKVCQATKGTGTYKSAGLGWHVYFTARQTICPVVLTENGYMSSPYDLGNMTSTQGVNDKAAAMAKGIGDYFLAIQS
;
A
#
# COMPACT_ATOMS: atom_id res chain seq x y z
N MET A 1 48.94 -19.57 -30.92
CA MET A 1 48.13 -20.75 -30.46
C MET A 1 48.09 -20.92 -28.94
N GLY A 2 48.30 -19.90 -28.14
CA GLY A 2 48.39 -20.01 -26.67
C GLY A 2 47.31 -19.29 -25.85
N TYR A 3 46.43 -18.50 -26.47
CA TYR A 3 45.46 -17.66 -25.76
C TYR A 3 44.04 -18.25 -25.67
N GLU A 4 43.65 -19.11 -26.58
CA GLU A 4 42.29 -19.69 -26.59
C GLU A 4 42.08 -20.85 -25.60
N THR A 5 43.15 -21.52 -25.19
CA THR A 5 43.07 -22.66 -24.26
C THR A 5 42.86 -22.24 -22.81
N LYS A 6 43.31 -21.05 -22.41
CA LYS A 6 43.16 -20.55 -21.03
C LYS A 6 41.72 -20.09 -20.73
N HIS A 7 41.05 -19.48 -21.69
CA HIS A 7 39.65 -19.03 -21.51
C HIS A 7 38.62 -20.17 -21.52
N ARG A 8 38.92 -21.26 -22.18
CA ARG A 8 38.04 -22.45 -22.20
C ARG A 8 38.09 -23.24 -20.89
N LYS A 9 39.25 -23.25 -20.20
CA LYS A 9 39.42 -23.94 -18.91
C LYS A 9 38.70 -23.24 -17.77
N THR A 10 38.79 -21.92 -17.68
CA THR A 10 38.11 -21.12 -16.65
C THR A 10 36.57 -21.11 -16.80
N ARG A 11 36.07 -21.23 -18.04
CA ARG A 11 34.60 -21.28 -18.28
C ARG A 11 34.00 -22.63 -17.87
N ASN A 12 34.74 -23.73 -18.00
CA ASN A 12 34.32 -25.05 -17.55
C ASN A 12 34.38 -25.19 -16.02
N GLU A 13 35.35 -24.59 -15.35
CA GLU A 13 35.46 -24.61 -13.88
C GLU A 13 34.31 -23.80 -13.22
N ALA A 14 33.94 -22.65 -13.77
CA ALA A 14 32.79 -21.87 -13.31
C ALA A 14 31.43 -22.59 -13.54
N GLY A 15 31.30 -23.33 -14.64
CA GLY A 15 30.14 -24.17 -14.93
C GLY A 15 30.02 -25.34 -13.95
N MET A 16 31.13 -26.01 -13.66
CA MET A 16 31.16 -27.12 -12.70
C MET A 16 30.85 -26.66 -11.27
N LEU A 17 31.36 -25.50 -10.85
CA LEU A 17 31.10 -24.93 -9.53
C LEU A 17 29.62 -24.61 -9.35
N ARG A 18 28.98 -24.04 -10.37
CA ARG A 18 27.53 -23.77 -10.36
C ARG A 18 26.69 -25.05 -10.29
N LEU A 19 27.10 -26.11 -10.97
CA LEU A 19 26.43 -27.42 -10.93
C LEU A 19 26.55 -28.06 -9.54
N VAL A 20 27.72 -27.98 -8.92
CA VAL A 20 27.99 -28.53 -7.57
C VAL A 20 27.18 -27.77 -6.52
N VAL A 21 27.08 -26.45 -6.60
CA VAL A 21 26.26 -25.63 -5.69
C VAL A 21 24.77 -25.96 -5.87
N ALA A 22 24.27 -26.09 -7.10
CA ALA A 22 22.89 -26.47 -7.36
C ALA A 22 22.54 -27.87 -6.82
N MET A 23 23.44 -28.85 -7.02
CA MET A 23 23.25 -30.20 -6.48
C MET A 23 23.28 -30.23 -4.94
N SER A 24 24.15 -29.42 -4.30
CA SER A 24 24.18 -29.32 -2.83
C SER A 24 22.89 -28.71 -2.27
N CYS A 25 22.34 -27.68 -2.90
CA CYS A 25 21.06 -27.09 -2.50
C CYS A 25 19.89 -28.10 -2.64
N CYS A 26 19.87 -28.89 -3.71
CA CYS A 26 18.86 -29.94 -3.90
C CYS A 26 18.97 -31.05 -2.84
N LEU A 27 20.21 -31.43 -2.45
CA LEU A 27 20.44 -32.45 -1.41
C LEU A 27 19.97 -31.99 -0.03
N VAL A 28 20.22 -30.72 0.32
CA VAL A 28 19.74 -30.11 1.57
C VAL A 28 18.20 -30.05 1.61
N ALA A 29 17.57 -29.66 0.51
CA ALA A 29 16.13 -29.63 0.40
C ALA A 29 15.50 -31.04 0.54
N LEU A 30 16.13 -32.05 -0.08
CA LEU A 30 15.69 -33.44 0.03
C LEU A 30 15.83 -34.01 1.47
N LEU A 31 16.92 -33.64 2.14
CA LEU A 31 17.18 -34.04 3.55
C LEU A 31 16.14 -33.40 4.50
N ALA A 32 15.79 -32.14 4.27
CA ALA A 32 14.77 -31.44 5.04
C ALA A 32 13.39 -32.07 4.85
N LEU A 33 13.06 -32.50 3.60
CA LEU A 33 11.82 -33.18 3.29
C LEU A 33 11.75 -34.57 3.95
N LEU A 34 12.84 -35.33 3.96
CA LEU A 34 12.93 -36.64 4.61
C LEU A 34 12.85 -36.55 6.13
N LEU A 35 13.40 -35.48 6.74
CA LEU A 35 13.27 -35.20 8.16
C LEU A 35 11.83 -34.82 8.54
N ALA A 36 11.14 -34.04 7.71
CA ALA A 36 9.73 -33.68 7.91
C ALA A 36 8.81 -34.91 7.81
N LEU A 37 9.12 -35.86 6.92
CA LEU A 37 8.37 -37.12 6.78
C LEU A 37 8.59 -38.09 7.97
N LYS A 38 9.74 -38.03 8.62
CA LYS A 38 10.07 -38.88 9.79
C LYS A 38 9.45 -38.40 11.12
N MET A 39 8.93 -37.18 11.17
CA MET A 39 8.34 -36.59 12.39
C MET A 39 6.80 -36.67 12.42
N ARG A 40 6.18 -37.56 11.65
CA ARG A 40 4.73 -37.85 11.79
C ARG A 40 4.52 -38.88 12.89
N PRO A 41 3.76 -38.60 13.93
CA PRO A 41 3.29 -39.64 14.85
C PRO A 41 2.17 -40.43 14.19
N ASP A 42 2.29 -41.77 14.24
CA ASP A 42 1.25 -42.69 13.82
C ASP A 42 0.07 -42.65 14.80
N GLY A 43 -1.13 -42.68 14.24
CA GLY A 43 -2.31 -43.13 14.95
C GLY A 43 -3.56 -42.27 14.83
N GLN A 44 -4.50 -42.50 13.98
CA GLN A 44 -5.74 -43.23 14.14
C GLN A 44 -6.74 -42.93 13.01
N ASN A 45 -7.34 -44.01 12.50
CA ASN A 45 -8.48 -44.06 11.59
C ASN A 45 -9.75 -43.45 12.19
N SER A 46 -10.52 -42.69 11.41
CA SER A 46 -11.95 -42.97 11.17
C SER A 46 -12.57 -42.09 10.08
N THR A 47 -13.05 -42.72 9.07
CA THR A 47 -14.28 -42.55 8.24
C THR A 47 -14.94 -41.18 8.03
N THR A 48 -15.07 -40.90 6.72
CA THR A 48 -16.18 -40.31 5.97
C THR A 48 -16.58 -38.86 6.22
N GLY A 49 -16.48 -38.08 5.14
CA GLY A 49 -17.13 -36.80 4.97
C GLY A 49 -16.53 -36.02 3.82
N GLU A 50 -17.11 -36.14 2.66
CA GLU A 50 -16.87 -35.29 1.50
C GLU A 50 -16.94 -33.83 1.90
N LEU A 51 -16.01 -32.97 1.43
CA LEU A 51 -16.32 -31.77 0.67
C LEU A 51 -15.08 -30.91 0.44
N LEU A 52 -14.85 -30.68 -0.85
CA LEU A 52 -14.23 -29.50 -1.45
C LEU A 52 -12.89 -29.01 -0.90
N SER A 53 -11.86 -29.58 -1.46
CA SER A 53 -10.51 -29.03 -1.55
C SER A 53 -10.55 -27.67 -2.27
N SER A 54 -10.43 -26.60 -1.52
CA SER A 54 -9.92 -25.34 -2.05
C SER A 54 -8.40 -25.42 -2.01
N GLY A 55 -7.80 -25.71 -3.16
CA GLY A 55 -6.36 -25.67 -3.34
C GLY A 55 -5.85 -24.25 -3.18
N GLY A 56 -5.32 -23.92 -2.02
CA GLY A 56 -4.51 -22.73 -1.81
C GLY A 56 -3.14 -22.95 -2.40
N THR A 57 -2.94 -22.47 -3.63
CA THR A 57 -1.63 -22.45 -4.27
C THR A 57 -0.78 -21.40 -3.59
N THR A 58 0.26 -21.83 -2.91
CA THR A 58 1.34 -20.96 -2.43
C THR A 58 2.00 -20.29 -3.64
N MET A 59 1.67 -19.05 -3.88
CA MET A 59 2.41 -18.22 -4.82
C MET A 59 3.75 -17.87 -4.20
N ALA A 60 4.82 -18.38 -4.78
CA ALA A 60 6.15 -17.89 -4.48
C ALA A 60 6.23 -16.42 -4.92
N GLU A 61 6.57 -15.56 -3.99
CA GLU A 61 6.92 -14.17 -4.27
C GLU A 61 8.14 -14.12 -5.18
N THR A 62 7.95 -13.87 -6.46
CA THR A 62 8.99 -13.30 -7.32
C THR A 62 8.65 -11.83 -7.54
N GLY A 63 8.92 -11.05 -6.55
CA GLY A 63 8.71 -9.61 -6.54
C GLY A 63 9.91 -8.87 -6.01
N GLU A 64 11.11 -9.39 -6.20
CA GLU A 64 12.32 -8.57 -6.12
C GLU A 64 12.53 -7.94 -7.49
N THR A 65 12.12 -6.70 -7.63
CA THR A 65 12.58 -5.81 -8.69
C THR A 65 14.06 -5.51 -8.47
N THR A 66 14.92 -6.25 -9.15
CA THR A 66 16.29 -5.80 -9.37
C THR A 66 16.26 -4.69 -10.40
N GLU A 67 16.42 -3.46 -9.96
CA GLU A 67 16.69 -2.33 -10.85
C GLU A 67 18.05 -2.54 -11.55
N PRO A 68 18.13 -2.23 -12.86
CA PRO A 68 19.39 -2.25 -13.58
C PRO A 68 20.25 -1.04 -13.18
N THR A 69 21.53 -1.29 -13.02
CA THR A 69 22.60 -0.32 -12.75
C THR A 69 22.67 0.71 -13.90
N GLU A 70 22.43 1.98 -13.62
CA GLU A 70 22.70 3.08 -14.54
C GLU A 70 24.21 3.27 -14.73
N GLN A 71 24.64 3.17 -15.97
CA GLN A 71 25.96 3.65 -16.38
C GLN A 71 25.92 5.17 -16.60
N THR A 72 26.75 5.86 -15.86
CA THR A 72 26.99 7.30 -15.93
C THR A 72 27.54 7.68 -17.31
N GLN A 73 26.80 8.42 -18.10
CA GLN A 73 27.35 9.25 -19.17
C GLN A 73 27.45 10.69 -18.70
N GLN A 74 28.68 11.16 -18.67
CA GLN A 74 29.00 12.60 -18.52
C GLN A 74 28.48 13.36 -19.73
N THR A 75 27.71 14.40 -19.50
CA THR A 75 27.44 15.46 -20.46
C THR A 75 27.74 16.83 -19.84
N GLU A 76 28.36 17.64 -20.66
CA GLU A 76 28.95 18.93 -20.37
C GLU A 76 27.95 19.98 -19.85
N GLU A 77 28.50 20.85 -19.02
CA GLU A 77 27.88 22.00 -18.38
C GLU A 77 27.55 23.12 -19.40
N PRO A 78 26.36 23.72 -19.40
CA PRO A 78 26.12 24.99 -20.09
C PRO A 78 26.28 26.16 -19.13
N THR A 79 27.05 27.13 -19.56
CA THR A 79 27.38 28.45 -19.04
C THR A 79 26.20 29.24 -18.46
N GLN A 80 26.42 29.87 -17.31
CA GLN A 80 25.50 30.79 -16.63
C GLN A 80 25.28 32.11 -17.37
N PRO A 81 24.07 32.69 -17.36
CA PRO A 81 23.82 34.09 -17.67
C PRO A 81 24.01 34.99 -16.43
N PRO A 82 24.17 36.31 -16.60
CA PRO A 82 24.74 37.22 -15.62
C PRO A 82 23.77 37.60 -14.48
N THR A 83 24.35 37.81 -13.33
CA THR A 83 23.82 38.22 -12.04
C THR A 83 23.03 39.53 -12.11
N GLU A 84 21.75 39.51 -11.77
CA GLU A 84 21.01 40.73 -11.37
C GLU A 84 21.19 41.01 -9.88
N THR A 85 21.41 42.25 -9.57
CA THR A 85 21.67 42.79 -8.23
C THR A 85 20.38 42.86 -7.42
N GLU A 86 20.24 42.05 -6.38
CA GLU A 86 19.09 42.08 -5.46
C GLU A 86 19.21 43.23 -4.47
N THR A 87 18.12 43.97 -4.33
CA THR A 87 17.90 44.98 -3.30
C THR A 87 17.49 44.28 -1.97
N PRO A 88 17.99 44.63 -0.82
CA PRO A 88 17.67 43.95 0.42
C PRO A 88 16.24 44.23 0.89
N THR A 89 15.40 43.19 0.84
CA THR A 89 14.07 43.22 1.47
C THR A 89 14.21 42.86 2.95
N THR A 90 13.91 43.76 3.82
CA THR A 90 13.82 43.55 5.28
C THR A 90 12.66 42.62 5.60
N GLN A 91 12.94 41.38 6.03
CA GLN A 91 11.96 40.47 6.63
C GLN A 91 11.47 41.03 7.98
N PRO A 92 10.15 40.88 8.30
CA PRO A 92 9.66 41.14 9.65
C PRO A 92 10.28 40.15 10.66
N PRO A 93 10.46 40.51 11.93
CA PRO A 93 11.06 39.62 12.91
C PRO A 93 10.20 38.37 13.11
N GLU A 94 10.79 37.19 12.91
CA GLU A 94 10.20 35.91 13.30
C GLU A 94 9.87 35.93 14.80
N THR A 95 8.59 35.79 15.10
CA THR A 95 8.13 35.55 16.47
C THR A 95 8.57 34.12 16.83
N GLN A 96 9.63 34.00 17.62
CA GLN A 96 10.05 32.70 18.17
C GLN A 96 8.90 32.09 18.96
N ALA A 97 8.47 30.90 18.57
CA ALA A 97 7.57 30.10 19.38
C ALA A 97 8.20 29.85 20.77
N PRO A 98 7.41 29.80 21.85
CA PRO A 98 7.93 29.58 23.18
C PRO A 98 8.70 28.26 23.23
N THR A 99 9.98 28.33 23.55
CA THR A 99 10.83 27.17 23.78
C THR A 99 10.35 26.43 25.01
N ALA A 100 9.82 25.19 24.80
CA ALA A 100 9.52 24.32 25.91
C ALA A 100 10.80 23.98 26.71
N PRO A 101 10.72 23.79 28.04
CA PRO A 101 11.88 23.45 28.84
C PRO A 101 12.49 22.11 28.39
N PRO A 102 13.82 21.97 28.45
CA PRO A 102 14.50 20.75 28.02
C PRO A 102 14.03 19.56 28.85
N VAL A 103 13.72 18.45 28.13
CA VAL A 103 13.36 17.19 28.77
C VAL A 103 14.60 16.59 29.43
N THR A 104 14.73 16.73 30.74
CA THR A 104 15.71 16.04 31.57
C THR A 104 15.02 14.79 32.14
N GLY A 105 15.25 13.62 31.55
CA GLY A 105 14.74 12.36 32.09
C GLY A 105 14.91 11.21 31.11
N THR A 106 15.06 10.02 31.68
CA THR A 106 15.09 8.77 30.93
C THR A 106 13.84 8.66 30.07
N ILE A 107 14.00 8.45 28.76
CA ILE A 107 12.88 8.23 27.85
C ILE A 107 12.13 6.99 28.32
N THR A 108 11.00 7.18 28.98
CA THR A 108 10.10 6.07 29.32
C THR A 108 9.40 5.63 28.06
N THR A 109 9.39 4.32 27.82
CA THR A 109 8.68 3.72 26.68
C THR A 109 7.21 4.10 26.73
N HIS A 110 6.65 4.51 25.57
CA HIS A 110 5.23 4.78 25.46
C HIS A 110 4.42 3.52 25.81
N PRO A 111 3.27 3.61 26.53
CA PRO A 111 2.48 2.46 26.97
C PRO A 111 2.04 1.50 25.86
N LEU A 112 1.90 2.01 24.62
CA LEU A 112 1.58 1.20 23.45
C LEU A 112 2.74 0.31 22.98
N LEU A 113 3.94 0.49 23.52
CA LEU A 113 5.15 -0.23 23.10
C LEU A 113 5.34 -1.61 23.75
N GLY A 114 4.56 -2.01 24.70
CA GLY A 114 4.62 -3.36 25.32
C GLY A 114 6.04 -3.95 25.43
N GLY A 115 6.82 -3.55 26.40
CA GLY A 115 8.06 -4.19 26.87
C GLY A 115 9.22 -4.42 25.88
N ASN A 116 10.45 -4.32 26.35
CA ASN A 116 11.71 -4.72 25.72
C ASN A 116 12.21 -3.89 24.52
N TYR A 117 12.34 -2.58 24.69
CA TYR A 117 13.09 -1.73 23.76
C TYR A 117 14.55 -1.60 24.20
N LEU A 118 15.44 -1.77 23.24
CA LEU A 118 16.79 -1.29 23.40
C LEU A 118 16.73 0.25 23.33
N ASN A 119 16.80 0.88 24.50
CA ASN A 119 16.99 2.33 24.57
C ASN A 119 18.29 2.71 23.85
N VAL A 120 18.18 3.46 22.76
CA VAL A 120 19.34 3.82 21.93
C VAL A 120 20.10 5.00 22.41
N GLY A 121 19.77 5.46 23.56
CA GLY A 121 20.40 6.66 24.10
C GLY A 121 19.73 7.92 23.59
N GLU A 122 19.86 8.93 24.39
CA GLU A 122 19.29 10.25 24.23
C GLU A 122 19.74 10.93 22.93
N GLY A 123 18.82 11.61 22.27
CA GLY A 123 19.14 12.59 21.26
C GLY A 123 19.02 12.18 19.80
N TYR A 124 18.38 11.05 19.46
CA TYR A 124 18.04 10.74 18.06
C TYR A 124 16.56 11.03 17.79
N VAL A 125 16.32 11.66 16.65
CA VAL A 125 14.99 12.01 16.15
C VAL A 125 14.84 11.46 14.75
N ALA A 126 13.70 10.93 14.43
CA ALA A 126 13.29 10.55 13.08
C ALA A 126 12.27 11.56 12.56
N GLU A 127 12.51 12.04 11.37
CA GLU A 127 11.61 12.94 10.63
C GLU A 127 11.15 12.24 9.35
N ILE A 128 9.87 12.29 9.09
CA ILE A 128 9.28 11.81 7.85
C ILE A 128 9.55 12.87 6.78
N ILE A 129 10.43 12.56 5.83
CA ILE A 129 10.89 13.49 4.79
C ILE A 129 10.26 13.24 3.42
N ILE A 130 9.54 12.14 3.28
CA ILE A 130 8.82 11.80 2.06
C ILE A 130 7.36 11.54 2.42
N TYR A 131 6.52 12.11 1.59
CA TYR A 131 5.10 11.98 1.62
C TYR A 131 4.63 10.55 1.96
N CYS A 132 3.92 10.43 3.07
CA CYS A 132 3.23 9.22 3.48
C CYS A 132 4.13 8.01 3.77
N ALA A 133 4.89 8.07 4.83
CA ALA A 133 5.59 6.88 5.33
C ALA A 133 4.61 5.91 5.97
N GLU A 134 4.50 4.72 5.40
CA GLU A 134 3.75 3.62 6.00
C GLU A 134 4.42 3.20 7.31
N THR A 135 3.63 3.01 8.36
CA THR A 135 4.11 2.56 9.65
C THR A 135 3.53 1.21 10.03
N PHE A 136 4.25 0.49 10.87
CA PHE A 136 3.89 -0.84 11.32
C PHE A 136 3.86 -0.86 12.85
N LYS A 137 2.89 -1.58 13.43
CA LYS A 137 2.91 -1.93 14.85
C LYS A 137 3.89 -3.08 15.04
N GLY A 138 4.65 -3.06 16.14
CA GLY A 138 5.60 -4.09 16.47
C GLY A 138 7.06 -3.72 16.23
N THR A 139 7.92 -4.44 16.92
CA THR A 139 9.32 -4.07 17.10
C THR A 139 10.30 -4.90 16.30
N THR A 140 9.85 -6.02 15.76
CA THR A 140 10.69 -6.92 14.97
C THR A 140 10.31 -6.91 13.50
N LYS A 141 11.25 -7.29 12.65
CA LYS A 141 11.01 -7.41 11.20
C LYS A 141 9.89 -8.39 10.85
N ASP A 142 9.70 -9.39 11.70
CA ASP A 142 8.76 -10.49 11.48
C ASP A 142 7.40 -10.20 12.13
N ASP A 143 7.31 -9.10 12.88
CA ASP A 143 6.09 -8.66 13.51
C ASP A 143 5.27 -7.79 12.54
N TYR A 144 4.80 -8.40 11.48
CA TYR A 144 3.76 -7.85 10.61
C TYR A 144 2.38 -8.01 11.25
N SER A 145 2.34 -7.98 12.57
CA SER A 145 1.25 -8.51 13.38
C SER A 145 -0.09 -7.84 13.16
N LEU A 146 -0.13 -6.65 12.59
CA LEU A 146 -1.39 -6.04 12.13
C LEU A 146 -1.12 -5.21 10.88
N PRO A 147 -1.89 -5.37 9.82
CA PRO A 147 -1.94 -4.40 8.74
C PRO A 147 -2.42 -3.09 9.34
N THR A 148 -1.48 -2.29 9.80
CA THR A 148 -1.78 -0.95 10.23
C THR A 148 -1.84 -0.11 8.98
N ASN A 149 -2.98 0.10 8.42
CA ASN A 149 -3.17 1.08 7.36
C ASN A 149 -2.88 2.50 7.88
N ASN A 150 -1.76 2.65 8.58
CA ASN A 150 -1.36 3.89 9.22
C ASN A 150 -0.23 4.51 8.39
N TYR A 151 -0.49 5.69 7.90
CA TYR A 151 0.47 6.49 7.16
C TYR A 151 0.72 7.78 7.93
N LEU A 152 1.99 8.05 8.24
CA LEU A 152 2.38 9.33 8.82
C LEU A 152 2.67 10.33 7.69
N PRO A 153 2.11 11.55 7.77
CA PRO A 153 2.37 12.59 6.78
C PRO A 153 3.81 13.12 6.87
N GLU A 154 4.29 13.67 5.76
CA GLU A 154 5.57 14.38 5.70
C GLU A 154 5.64 15.47 6.77
N GLY A 155 6.80 15.61 7.40
CA GLY A 155 7.03 16.54 8.50
C GLY A 155 6.67 15.98 9.88
N THR A 156 6.09 14.77 9.98
CA THR A 156 5.92 14.10 11.28
C THR A 156 7.28 13.79 11.89
N VAL A 157 7.44 14.07 13.16
CA VAL A 157 8.70 13.92 13.90
C VAL A 157 8.46 13.10 15.16
N ASP A 158 9.40 12.23 15.53
CA ASP A 158 9.37 11.51 16.81
C ASP A 158 10.76 11.18 17.30
N TYR A 159 10.89 10.95 18.59
CA TYR A 159 12.11 10.35 19.16
C TYR A 159 12.29 8.92 18.69
N CYS A 160 13.55 8.53 18.46
CA CYS A 160 13.87 7.13 18.17
C CYS A 160 14.00 6.34 19.47
N ALA A 161 13.22 5.28 19.59
CA ALA A 161 13.34 4.31 20.69
C ALA A 161 14.40 3.24 20.40
N SER A 162 14.79 3.04 19.14
CA SER A 162 15.81 2.08 18.75
C SER A 162 16.78 2.66 17.74
N LYS A 163 18.00 2.11 17.68
CA LYS A 163 18.92 2.36 16.57
C LYS A 163 18.28 1.90 15.27
N VAL A 164 18.76 2.51 14.19
CA VAL A 164 18.50 1.97 12.86
C VAL A 164 18.90 0.51 12.83
N VAL A 165 17.94 -0.34 12.53
CA VAL A 165 18.13 -1.78 12.37
C VAL A 165 18.11 -2.10 10.90
N THR A 166 19.13 -2.81 10.44
CA THR A 166 19.23 -3.24 9.05
C THR A 166 18.95 -4.72 8.95
N ASN A 167 18.06 -5.09 8.03
CA ASN A 167 17.74 -6.45 7.66
C ASN A 167 17.83 -6.60 6.14
N GLY A 168 18.87 -7.27 5.65
CA GLY A 168 19.15 -7.30 4.21
C GLY A 168 19.35 -5.90 3.65
N ASN A 169 18.57 -5.54 2.65
CA ASN A 169 18.58 -4.21 2.02
C ASN A 169 17.64 -3.20 2.70
N LEU A 170 16.83 -3.64 3.66
CA LEU A 170 15.87 -2.79 4.36
C LEU A 170 16.43 -2.34 5.72
N SER A 171 16.25 -1.08 6.01
CA SER A 171 16.54 -0.51 7.31
C SER A 171 15.25 0.07 7.91
N TYR A 172 15.11 -0.03 9.21
CA TYR A 172 13.98 0.56 9.92
C TYR A 172 14.42 1.17 11.26
N VAL A 173 13.59 2.04 11.77
CA VAL A 173 13.72 2.62 13.09
C VAL A 173 12.41 2.43 13.85
N VAL A 174 12.50 2.18 15.16
CA VAL A 174 11.34 2.18 16.05
C VAL A 174 11.24 3.55 16.68
N LEU A 175 10.09 4.19 16.53
CA LEU A 175 9.78 5.48 17.12
C LEU A 175 9.37 5.30 18.59
N ARG A 176 9.55 6.33 19.41
CA ARG A 176 9.11 6.35 20.82
C ARG A 176 7.59 6.14 20.94
N SER A 177 6.82 6.58 19.98
CA SER A 177 5.38 6.32 19.88
C SER A 177 5.03 4.84 19.69
N GLY A 178 5.98 3.97 19.38
CA GLY A 178 5.76 2.55 19.18
C GLY A 178 5.63 2.13 17.73
N GLN A 179 5.71 3.06 16.81
CA GLN A 179 5.61 2.76 15.40
C GLN A 179 6.99 2.41 14.84
N ARG A 180 7.02 1.47 13.92
CA ARG A 180 8.19 1.13 13.14
C ARG A 180 8.06 1.75 11.77
N VAL A 181 9.10 2.46 11.32
CA VAL A 181 9.16 3.12 10.03
C VAL A 181 10.33 2.56 9.24
N TYR A 182 10.10 2.17 8.00
CA TYR A 182 11.15 1.74 7.11
C TYR A 182 11.82 2.93 6.44
N PHE A 183 13.14 2.88 6.34
CA PHE A 183 13.92 3.71 5.45
C PHE A 183 15.02 2.88 4.81
N GLN A 184 15.55 3.36 3.70
CA GLN A 184 16.57 2.64 2.97
C GLN A 184 17.98 3.07 3.37
N LYS A 185 18.92 2.14 3.18
CA LYS A 185 20.34 2.45 3.31
C LYS A 185 20.77 3.49 2.27
N LYS A 186 21.73 4.33 2.68
CA LYS A 186 22.33 5.44 1.92
C LYS A 186 22.82 5.09 0.50
N ASN A 187 22.93 3.81 0.12
CA ASN A 187 23.46 3.35 -1.16
C ASN A 187 22.46 2.55 -2.00
N THR A 188 21.16 2.65 -1.70
CA THR A 188 20.12 2.04 -2.53
C THR A 188 19.43 3.12 -3.36
N PRO A 189 19.02 2.83 -4.61
CA PRO A 189 18.42 3.82 -5.50
C PRO A 189 17.05 4.35 -5.05
N LEU A 190 16.41 3.70 -4.08
CA LEU A 190 15.13 4.14 -3.55
C LEU A 190 15.35 5.21 -2.49
N ALA A 191 14.65 6.34 -2.59
CA ALA A 191 14.74 7.43 -1.63
C ALA A 191 14.28 6.98 -0.23
N SER A 192 15.04 7.37 0.78
CA SER A 192 14.63 7.16 2.17
C SER A 192 13.37 7.95 2.47
N LYS A 193 12.37 7.31 3.09
CA LYS A 193 11.13 7.97 3.51
C LYS A 193 11.25 8.66 4.87
N VAL A 194 12.32 8.36 5.58
CA VAL A 194 12.60 8.86 6.93
C VAL A 194 14.04 9.30 7.04
N GLN A 195 14.26 10.47 7.61
CA GLN A 195 15.57 10.93 8.02
C GLN A 195 15.73 10.71 9.52
N VAL A 196 16.82 10.05 9.91
CA VAL A 196 17.20 9.87 11.31
C VAL A 196 18.42 10.73 11.58
N VAL A 197 18.28 11.69 12.48
CA VAL A 197 19.32 12.65 12.84
C VAL A 197 19.57 12.63 14.33
N LYS A 198 20.82 12.82 14.73
CA LYS A 198 21.17 13.14 16.11
C LYS A 198 21.01 14.65 16.28
N GLN A 199 20.01 15.05 17.03
CA GLN A 199 19.80 16.46 17.35
C GLN A 199 20.45 16.76 18.70
N PHE A 200 21.38 17.72 18.69
CA PHE A 200 22.02 18.18 19.91
C PHE A 200 21.27 19.36 20.56
N ASP A 201 20.51 20.13 19.75
CA ASP A 201 20.00 21.45 20.13
C ASP A 201 18.47 21.56 20.05
N ALA A 202 17.76 20.58 19.48
CA ALA A 202 16.30 20.60 19.45
C ALA A 202 15.72 19.44 20.25
N THR A 203 15.05 19.77 21.34
CA THR A 203 14.26 18.82 22.13
C THR A 203 12.82 18.88 21.69
N LEU A 204 12.27 17.73 21.26
CA LEU A 204 10.83 17.62 21.07
C LEU A 204 10.15 17.71 22.44
N PRO A 205 8.97 18.36 22.55
CA PRO A 205 8.19 18.34 23.76
C PRO A 205 7.85 16.90 24.19
N ASN A 206 7.72 16.66 25.49
CA ASN A 206 7.28 15.37 26.03
C ASN A 206 5.75 15.26 26.07
N HIS A 207 5.04 16.29 25.72
CA HIS A 207 3.59 16.37 25.60
C HIS A 207 3.21 17.04 24.29
N ASN A 208 2.01 16.80 23.82
CA ASN A 208 1.40 17.49 22.69
C ASN A 208 0.07 18.11 23.13
N GLU A 209 -0.26 19.20 22.50
CA GLU A 209 -1.54 19.89 22.69
C GLU A 209 -2.24 19.96 21.33
N LEU A 210 -3.50 19.61 21.32
CA LEU A 210 -4.33 19.62 20.13
C LEU A 210 -5.52 20.55 20.34
N ASN A 211 -5.89 21.27 19.30
CA ASN A 211 -7.10 22.08 19.28
C ASN A 211 -7.88 21.83 17.99
N VAL A 212 -9.18 21.59 18.12
CA VAL A 212 -10.05 21.44 16.96
C VAL A 212 -10.29 22.79 16.31
N VAL A 213 -9.87 22.91 15.06
CA VAL A 213 -10.10 24.11 14.24
C VAL A 213 -11.43 23.98 13.53
N SER A 214 -11.64 22.88 12.80
CA SER A 214 -12.90 22.61 12.10
C SER A 214 -13.09 21.13 11.81
N ILE A 215 -14.36 20.75 11.59
CA ILE A 215 -14.75 19.55 10.88
C ILE A 215 -15.80 19.93 9.84
N GLU A 216 -15.49 19.73 8.57
CA GLU A 216 -16.30 20.25 7.46
C GLU A 216 -16.64 19.16 6.46
N ASN A 217 -17.85 19.23 5.90
CA ASN A 217 -18.23 18.43 4.74
C ASN A 217 -17.99 19.27 3.47
N THR A 218 -16.98 18.91 2.69
CA THR A 218 -16.60 19.58 1.44
C THR A 218 -17.27 18.94 0.21
N GLY A 219 -18.33 18.18 0.40
CA GLY A 219 -19.00 17.40 -0.63
C GLY A 219 -18.32 16.05 -0.84
N ARG A 220 -17.16 16.02 -1.50
CA ARG A 220 -16.41 14.78 -1.76
C ARG A 220 -15.72 14.23 -0.51
N HIS A 221 -15.36 15.08 0.45
CA HIS A 221 -14.64 14.69 1.66
C HIS A 221 -15.24 15.32 2.91
N THR A 222 -15.09 14.63 4.02
CA THR A 222 -15.14 15.22 5.35
C THR A 222 -13.70 15.53 5.76
N VAL A 223 -13.43 16.77 6.17
CA VAL A 223 -12.10 17.22 6.57
C VAL A 223 -12.11 17.65 8.02
N LEU A 224 -11.32 17.01 8.86
CA LEU A 224 -11.03 17.39 10.23
C LEU A 224 -9.69 18.14 10.25
N THR A 225 -9.66 19.35 10.78
CA THR A 225 -8.45 20.19 10.90
C THR A 225 -8.14 20.44 12.37
N LEU A 226 -6.90 20.19 12.75
CA LEU A 226 -6.39 20.32 14.12
C LEU A 226 -5.15 21.19 14.15
N ASP A 227 -5.10 22.17 15.08
CA ASP A 227 -3.83 22.73 15.52
C ASP A 227 -3.12 21.71 16.40
N CYS A 228 -1.80 21.65 16.31
CA CYS A 228 -0.97 20.79 17.15
C CYS A 228 0.29 21.57 17.61
N LEU A 229 0.70 21.36 18.85
CA LEU A 229 1.90 22.00 19.40
C LEU A 229 3.14 21.58 18.59
N TRP A 230 3.20 20.31 18.20
CA TRP A 230 4.22 19.79 17.31
C TRP A 230 3.68 18.60 16.50
N LYS A 231 4.35 18.25 15.42
CA LYS A 231 3.92 17.24 14.45
C LYS A 231 4.20 15.82 14.94
N ALA A 232 3.60 15.45 16.06
CA ALA A 232 3.74 14.12 16.65
C ALA A 232 3.06 13.03 15.84
N PRO A 233 3.49 11.77 15.97
CA PRO A 233 2.81 10.63 15.38
C PRO A 233 1.39 10.43 15.93
N PHE A 234 0.60 9.71 15.16
CA PHE A 234 -0.72 9.23 15.58
C PHE A 234 -0.92 7.78 15.12
N TYR A 235 -1.89 7.09 15.71
CA TYR A 235 -2.43 5.83 15.21
C TYR A 235 -3.80 6.06 14.62
N PHE A 236 -4.10 5.29 13.58
CA PHE A 236 -5.40 5.28 12.92
C PHE A 236 -5.93 3.84 12.88
N ASP A 237 -7.04 3.59 13.55
CA ASP A 237 -7.61 2.27 13.66
C ASP A 237 -9.10 2.27 13.30
N LEU A 238 -9.50 1.34 12.43
CA LEU A 238 -10.90 0.97 12.22
C LEU A 238 -11.29 -0.05 13.28
N ALA A 239 -12.33 0.20 14.07
CA ALA A 239 -12.66 -0.67 15.19
C ALA A 239 -14.19 -0.84 15.40
N PRO A 240 -14.64 -2.00 15.91
CA PRO A 240 -13.89 -3.24 15.96
C PRO A 240 -13.66 -3.81 14.56
N GLN A 241 -12.47 -4.32 14.28
CA GLN A 241 -12.16 -4.98 13.02
C GLN A 241 -11.71 -6.41 13.27
N SER A 242 -12.33 -7.34 12.59
CA SER A 242 -11.95 -8.76 12.66
C SER A 242 -10.84 -9.07 11.66
N TYR A 243 -9.87 -9.83 12.12
CA TYR A 243 -8.77 -10.35 11.32
C TYR A 243 -8.78 -11.88 11.39
N THR A 244 -8.47 -12.53 10.28
CA THR A 244 -8.32 -13.97 10.21
C THR A 244 -6.85 -14.31 10.05
N ARG A 245 -6.33 -15.24 10.87
CA ARG A 245 -4.98 -15.79 10.66
C ARG A 245 -5.06 -16.85 9.57
N PRO A 246 -4.30 -16.73 8.48
CA PRO A 246 -4.20 -17.83 7.52
C PRO A 246 -3.54 -19.03 8.18
N THR A 247 -4.05 -20.21 7.87
CA THR A 247 -3.55 -21.49 8.41
C THR A 247 -2.29 -21.98 7.73
N GLN A 248 -1.80 -21.27 6.72
CA GLN A 248 -0.60 -21.63 5.96
C GLN A 248 0.45 -20.53 6.01
N SER A 249 1.69 -20.96 6.06
CA SER A 249 2.91 -20.18 6.14
C SER A 249 3.23 -19.39 4.86
N SER A 250 2.29 -18.58 4.38
CA SER A 250 2.55 -17.61 3.31
C SER A 250 3.40 -16.42 3.78
N GLY A 251 4.04 -16.54 4.96
CA GLY A 251 4.86 -15.46 5.54
C GLY A 251 4.05 -14.29 6.09
N ARG A 252 2.72 -14.40 6.18
CA ARG A 252 1.84 -13.32 6.62
C ARG A 252 0.78 -13.83 7.57
N ASP A 253 0.76 -13.26 8.75
CA ASP A 253 -0.03 -13.78 9.87
C ASP A 253 -1.52 -13.41 9.83
N PHE A 254 -1.98 -12.57 8.88
CA PHE A 254 -3.36 -12.07 8.88
C PHE A 254 -3.94 -11.88 7.48
N SER A 255 -5.22 -12.14 7.36
CA SER A 255 -6.07 -11.62 6.32
C SER A 255 -7.23 -10.84 6.92
N VAL A 256 -7.69 -9.83 6.20
CA VAL A 256 -8.87 -9.03 6.53
C VAL A 256 -10.02 -9.54 5.71
N THR A 257 -11.18 -9.81 6.32
CA THR A 257 -12.34 -10.28 5.56
C THR A 257 -13.17 -9.13 5.01
N SER A 258 -13.91 -8.45 5.84
CA SER A 258 -14.75 -7.32 5.47
C SER A 258 -14.63 -6.22 6.52
N CYS A 259 -15.02 -5.01 6.18
CA CYS A 259 -15.07 -3.94 7.16
C CYS A 259 -16.20 -4.16 8.17
N THR A 260 -15.84 -4.37 9.43
CA THR A 260 -16.78 -4.54 10.56
C THR A 260 -16.75 -3.35 11.51
N ALA A 261 -16.01 -2.31 11.17
CA ALA A 261 -15.81 -1.13 12.00
C ALA A 261 -17.15 -0.42 12.29
N LYS A 262 -17.29 0.00 13.53
CA LYS A 262 -18.38 0.87 14.01
C LYS A 262 -17.91 2.30 14.20
N TYR A 263 -16.59 2.48 14.32
CA TYR A 263 -15.95 3.78 14.52
C TYR A 263 -14.52 3.75 14.00
N VAL A 264 -13.97 4.92 13.85
CA VAL A 264 -12.55 5.18 13.60
C VAL A 264 -11.96 5.73 14.88
N ASP A 265 -10.85 5.18 15.37
CA ASP A 265 -10.06 5.72 16.45
C ASP A 265 -8.79 6.38 15.89
N ILE A 266 -8.58 7.65 16.22
CA ILE A 266 -7.35 8.37 15.94
C ILE A 266 -6.70 8.66 17.28
N THR A 267 -5.63 7.92 17.61
CA THR A 267 -4.90 8.09 18.86
C THR A 267 -3.69 8.99 18.63
N PHE A 268 -3.74 10.19 19.18
CA PHE A 268 -2.67 11.17 19.08
C PHE A 268 -1.64 10.92 20.17
N CYS A 269 -0.45 10.51 19.76
CA CYS A 269 0.65 10.22 20.68
C CYS A 269 1.06 11.51 21.42
N TYR A 270 1.38 11.35 22.71
CA TYR A 270 1.78 12.45 23.62
C TYR A 270 0.71 13.51 23.88
N ALA A 271 -0.50 13.37 23.38
CA ALA A 271 -1.54 14.37 23.54
C ALA A 271 -2.09 14.35 24.97
N THR A 272 -1.64 15.29 25.80
CA THR A 272 -2.11 15.49 27.18
C THR A 272 -3.20 16.56 27.26
N SER A 273 -3.33 17.39 26.24
CA SER A 273 -4.40 18.37 26.10
C SER A 273 -5.07 18.25 24.73
N PHE A 274 -6.39 18.24 24.76
CA PHE A 274 -7.22 18.26 23.55
C PHE A 274 -8.39 19.23 23.81
N THR A 275 -8.41 20.34 23.10
CA THR A 275 -9.37 21.42 23.25
C THR A 275 -10.26 21.58 22.03
N GLY A 276 -11.26 22.43 22.14
CA GLY A 276 -12.27 22.60 21.09
C GLY A 276 -13.36 21.52 21.15
N SER A 277 -14.41 21.74 20.37
CA SER A 277 -15.58 20.85 20.27
C SER A 277 -15.65 20.26 18.88
N ILE A 278 -15.85 18.95 18.79
CA ILE A 278 -16.08 18.28 17.51
C ILE A 278 -17.60 18.13 17.33
N GLN A 279 -18.13 19.00 16.49
CA GLN A 279 -19.53 18.92 16.08
C GLN A 279 -19.60 18.32 14.69
N ILE A 280 -20.01 17.06 14.60
CA ILE A 280 -20.20 16.40 13.29
C ILE A 280 -21.32 17.14 12.55
N PRO A 281 -21.09 17.66 11.34
CA PRO A 281 -22.13 18.29 10.53
C PRO A 281 -23.32 17.35 10.33
N ALA A 282 -24.54 17.87 10.43
CA ALA A 282 -25.77 17.06 10.33
C ALA A 282 -25.90 16.33 8.99
N ASP A 283 -25.37 16.93 7.92
CA ASP A 283 -25.29 16.39 6.56
C ASP A 283 -24.10 15.46 6.32
N ASN A 284 -23.24 15.25 7.32
CA ASN A 284 -22.07 14.38 7.15
C ASN A 284 -22.49 12.98 6.71
N PRO A 285 -21.97 12.45 5.60
CA PRO A 285 -22.45 11.16 5.08
C PRO A 285 -21.81 9.94 5.75
N VAL A 286 -20.68 10.11 6.47
CA VAL A 286 -19.89 9.01 7.03
C VAL A 286 -20.07 8.90 8.55
N PHE A 287 -19.91 10.01 9.27
CA PHE A 287 -19.90 10.04 10.72
C PHE A 287 -21.21 10.57 11.32
N LYS A 288 -21.61 10.03 12.47
CA LYS A 288 -22.81 10.46 13.22
C LYS A 288 -22.48 11.22 14.50
N SER A 289 -21.35 10.92 15.12
CA SER A 289 -20.93 11.53 16.39
C SER A 289 -19.43 11.33 16.60
N ALA A 290 -18.89 12.09 17.53
CA ALA A 290 -17.50 11.99 17.98
C ALA A 290 -17.46 11.85 19.50
N GLU A 291 -16.41 11.20 20.00
CA GLU A 291 -16.09 11.04 21.41
C GLU A 291 -14.59 11.24 21.61
N LEU A 292 -14.21 11.95 22.67
CA LEU A 292 -12.81 12.12 23.04
C LEU A 292 -12.51 11.28 24.29
N ILE A 293 -11.61 10.32 24.11
CA ILE A 293 -11.13 9.43 25.17
C ILE A 293 -9.74 9.93 25.59
N ARG A 294 -9.59 10.29 26.87
CA ARG A 294 -8.33 10.78 27.43
C ARG A 294 -7.65 9.67 28.23
N ASN A 295 -6.38 9.44 27.91
CA ASN A 295 -5.50 8.56 28.66
C ASN A 295 -4.39 9.41 29.32
N GLU A 296 -3.54 8.78 30.10
CA GLU A 296 -2.48 9.44 30.84
C GLU A 296 -1.47 10.14 29.91
N HIS A 297 -1.18 9.55 28.75
CA HIS A 297 -0.10 9.98 27.86
C HIS A 297 -0.55 10.25 26.41
N ASP A 298 -1.83 10.05 26.11
CA ASP A 298 -2.41 10.26 24.78
C ASP A 298 -3.90 10.61 24.84
N CYS A 299 -4.43 11.02 23.71
CA CYS A 299 -5.87 11.20 23.50
C CYS A 299 -6.32 10.42 22.25
N THR A 300 -7.42 9.74 22.37
CA THR A 300 -8.07 9.10 21.22
C THR A 300 -9.34 9.84 20.85
N LEU A 301 -9.38 10.33 19.62
CA LEU A 301 -10.61 10.81 19.01
C LEU A 301 -11.31 9.64 18.33
N ARG A 302 -12.49 9.29 18.82
CA ARG A 302 -13.36 8.29 18.24
C ARG A 302 -14.44 8.93 17.40
N LEU A 303 -14.48 8.58 16.11
CA LEU A 303 -15.50 9.03 15.16
C LEU A 303 -16.43 7.87 14.84
N TYR A 304 -17.67 7.93 15.30
CA TYR A 304 -18.68 6.88 15.10
C TYR A 304 -19.23 6.91 13.68
N LEU A 305 -19.14 5.78 12.97
CA LEU A 305 -19.72 5.62 11.65
C LEU A 305 -21.26 5.61 11.71
N LYS A 306 -21.91 6.19 10.72
CA LYS A 306 -23.39 6.12 10.58
C LYS A 306 -23.88 4.69 10.41
N LYS A 307 -23.13 3.88 9.66
CA LYS A 307 -23.42 2.48 9.39
C LYS A 307 -22.15 1.65 9.60
N THR A 308 -22.31 0.49 10.22
CA THR A 308 -21.20 -0.46 10.43
C THR A 308 -20.54 -0.80 9.10
N GLY A 309 -19.23 -0.67 9.02
CA GLY A 309 -18.44 -0.98 7.83
C GLY A 309 -18.48 0.08 6.72
N ALA A 310 -19.32 1.12 6.86
CA ALA A 310 -19.43 2.19 5.86
C ALA A 310 -18.29 3.22 6.02
N PHE A 311 -17.11 2.81 5.61
CA PHE A 311 -15.93 3.63 5.55
C PHE A 311 -15.30 3.48 4.15
N TYR A 312 -14.76 4.56 3.56
CA TYR A 312 -14.45 4.58 2.13
C TYR A 312 -13.02 5.01 1.83
N GLY A 313 -12.29 5.45 2.85
CA GLY A 313 -10.88 5.84 2.70
C GLY A 313 -10.54 7.10 3.49
N TRP A 314 -9.22 7.34 3.64
CA TRP A 314 -8.71 8.48 4.37
C TRP A 314 -7.30 8.85 3.93
N ASP A 315 -6.95 10.10 4.20
CA ASP A 315 -5.62 10.66 4.06
C ASP A 315 -5.31 11.60 5.23
N ALA A 316 -4.03 11.78 5.54
CA ALA A 316 -3.57 12.78 6.50
C ALA A 316 -2.43 13.60 5.92
N TYR A 317 -2.43 14.90 6.21
CA TYR A 317 -1.41 15.84 5.74
C TYR A 317 -1.33 17.05 6.64
N TYR A 318 -0.22 17.79 6.58
CA TYR A 318 -0.13 19.12 7.16
C TYR A 318 -0.40 20.16 6.07
N ASN A 319 -1.30 21.11 6.37
CA ASN A 319 -1.59 22.21 5.45
C ASN A 319 -0.54 23.33 5.58
N ASP A 320 -0.67 24.40 4.78
CA ASP A 320 0.25 25.54 4.75
C ASP A 320 0.35 26.30 6.08
N ARG A 321 -0.60 26.08 7.00
CA ARG A 321 -0.59 26.62 8.36
C ARG A 321 0.00 25.65 9.38
N ASN A 322 0.63 24.56 8.94
CA ASN A 322 1.12 23.47 9.77
C ASN A 322 0.04 22.76 10.62
N GLN A 323 -1.22 22.85 10.24
CA GLN A 323 -2.32 22.16 10.90
C GLN A 323 -2.42 20.74 10.40
N LEU A 324 -2.66 19.77 11.29
CA LEU A 324 -2.90 18.38 10.94
C LEU A 324 -4.32 18.21 10.40
N CYS A 325 -4.41 17.80 9.16
CA CYS A 325 -5.68 17.56 8.47
C CYS A 325 -5.90 16.08 8.23
N PHE A 326 -7.07 15.56 8.62
CA PHE A 326 -7.57 14.26 8.19
C PHE A 326 -8.66 14.47 7.16
N LYS A 327 -8.52 13.83 6.01
CA LYS A 327 -9.45 13.89 4.90
C LYS A 327 -10.07 12.52 4.72
N PHE A 328 -11.37 12.39 4.98
CA PHE A 328 -12.13 11.15 4.84
C PHE A 328 -12.96 11.20 3.58
N LEU A 329 -12.89 10.14 2.77
CA LEU A 329 -13.68 10.05 1.55
C LEU A 329 -15.15 9.86 1.88
N ASN A 330 -16.00 10.72 1.31
CA ASN A 330 -17.45 10.57 1.35
C ASN A 330 -17.91 9.62 0.24
N PRO A 331 -18.96 8.81 0.45
CA PRO A 331 -19.47 7.94 -0.61
C PRO A 331 -20.05 8.76 -1.75
N ALA A 332 -19.65 8.42 -2.98
CA ALA A 332 -20.28 8.99 -4.17
C ALA A 332 -21.74 8.55 -4.27
N LYS A 333 -22.63 9.45 -4.74
CA LYS A 333 -24.05 9.15 -4.96
C LYS A 333 -24.22 8.57 -6.37
N VAL A 334 -24.71 7.34 -6.45
CA VAL A 334 -24.88 6.61 -7.70
C VAL A 334 -26.27 6.01 -7.77
N THR A 335 -26.86 6.00 -8.95
CA THR A 335 -28.17 5.39 -9.23
C THR A 335 -28.04 4.27 -10.27
N LYS A 336 -29.05 3.41 -10.35
CA LYS A 336 -29.09 2.38 -11.39
C LYS A 336 -29.28 3.02 -12.77
N ALA A 337 -28.60 2.47 -13.77
CA ALA A 337 -28.75 2.86 -15.16
C ALA A 337 -28.72 1.63 -16.08
N ASP A 338 -29.33 1.76 -17.26
CA ASP A 338 -29.30 0.74 -18.31
C ASP A 338 -28.09 0.98 -19.22
N ASN A 339 -26.92 0.60 -18.71
CA ASN A 339 -25.64 0.64 -19.40
C ASN A 339 -24.77 -0.55 -18.97
N GLU A 340 -23.60 -0.73 -19.57
CA GLU A 340 -22.72 -1.87 -19.26
C GLU A 340 -22.26 -1.91 -17.79
N CYS A 341 -22.14 -0.78 -17.11
CA CYS A 341 -21.83 -0.70 -15.68
C CYS A 341 -23.04 -1.05 -14.80
N GLY A 342 -24.27 -0.94 -15.31
CA GLY A 342 -25.51 -1.06 -14.56
C GLY A 342 -25.77 0.12 -13.61
N ALA A 343 -24.99 1.19 -13.73
CA ALA A 343 -25.01 2.35 -12.84
C ALA A 343 -24.69 3.63 -13.60
N ASP A 344 -25.32 4.74 -13.21
CA ASP A 344 -24.91 6.09 -13.60
C ASP A 344 -23.77 6.54 -12.69
N LEU A 345 -22.59 6.66 -13.25
CA LEU A 345 -21.35 7.04 -12.57
C LEU A 345 -21.03 8.53 -12.69
N THR A 346 -22.02 9.37 -13.07
CA THR A 346 -21.82 10.82 -13.13
C THR A 346 -21.38 11.36 -11.77
N GLY A 347 -20.27 12.10 -11.77
CA GLY A 347 -19.65 12.64 -10.55
C GLY A 347 -18.70 11.68 -9.82
N VAL A 348 -18.61 10.42 -10.25
CA VAL A 348 -17.62 9.45 -9.74
C VAL A 348 -16.29 9.65 -10.47
N LYS A 349 -15.20 9.66 -9.71
CA LYS A 349 -13.83 9.67 -10.24
C LYS A 349 -13.16 8.33 -9.99
N VAL A 350 -12.72 7.68 -11.06
CA VAL A 350 -12.01 6.40 -11.00
C VAL A 350 -10.57 6.59 -11.46
N MET A 351 -9.60 6.10 -10.70
CA MET A 351 -8.22 5.99 -11.14
C MET A 351 -7.92 4.55 -11.56
N ILE A 352 -7.34 4.39 -12.74
CA ILE A 352 -6.82 3.11 -13.20
C ILE A 352 -5.30 3.15 -13.09
N ASP A 353 -4.75 2.36 -12.17
CA ASP A 353 -3.31 2.14 -12.03
C ASP A 353 -2.88 1.06 -13.02
N VAL A 354 -2.29 1.48 -14.13
CA VAL A 354 -1.81 0.59 -15.18
C VAL A 354 -0.47 0.02 -14.76
N GLY A 355 -0.43 -1.26 -14.40
CA GLY A 355 0.77 -1.94 -13.90
C GLY A 355 1.93 -1.90 -14.89
N HIS A 356 3.17 -1.89 -14.38
CA HIS A 356 4.41 -1.89 -15.17
C HIS A 356 4.54 -0.69 -16.12
N GLY A 357 5.45 -0.78 -17.10
CA GLY A 357 5.67 0.21 -18.17
C GLY A 357 7.12 0.64 -18.34
N GLY A 358 7.53 0.96 -19.56
CA GLY A 358 8.86 1.39 -19.92
C GLY A 358 9.91 0.32 -19.68
N HIS A 359 10.83 0.55 -18.75
CA HIS A 359 11.88 -0.43 -18.41
C HIS A 359 11.36 -1.65 -17.64
N ASP A 360 10.18 -1.55 -17.06
CA ASP A 360 9.51 -2.64 -16.36
C ASP A 360 8.44 -3.25 -17.27
N CYS A 361 8.82 -4.24 -18.05
CA CYS A 361 7.88 -4.93 -18.96
C CYS A 361 6.88 -5.85 -18.22
N GLY A 362 7.10 -6.14 -16.92
CA GLY A 362 6.34 -7.16 -16.19
C GLY A 362 6.63 -8.56 -16.70
N ALA A 363 5.63 -9.44 -16.66
CA ALA A 363 5.74 -10.79 -17.21
C ALA A 363 5.81 -10.77 -18.74
N VAL A 364 6.51 -11.77 -19.32
CA VAL A 364 6.68 -11.94 -20.76
C VAL A 364 6.23 -13.33 -21.17
N ALA A 365 5.41 -13.41 -22.21
CA ALA A 365 4.96 -14.68 -22.77
C ALA A 365 4.94 -14.67 -24.32
N LYS A 366 4.93 -15.86 -24.92
CA LYS A 366 4.74 -16.01 -26.37
C LYS A 366 3.43 -16.71 -26.65
N ASP A 367 2.71 -16.22 -27.64
CA ASP A 367 1.51 -16.89 -28.14
C ASP A 367 1.85 -18.07 -29.06
N SER A 368 0.82 -18.76 -29.57
CA SER A 368 0.98 -19.91 -30.45
C SER A 368 1.64 -19.60 -31.79
N SER A 369 1.67 -18.34 -32.20
CA SER A 369 2.36 -17.88 -33.41
C SER A 369 3.85 -17.59 -33.15
N GLY A 370 4.28 -17.59 -31.89
CA GLY A 370 5.63 -17.21 -31.47
C GLY A 370 5.80 -15.71 -31.22
N LYS A 371 4.73 -14.90 -31.37
CA LYS A 371 4.77 -13.46 -31.05
C LYS A 371 4.92 -13.28 -29.54
N GLN A 372 5.86 -12.43 -29.15
CA GLN A 372 6.09 -12.06 -27.78
C GLN A 372 5.10 -10.96 -27.34
N TRP A 373 4.62 -11.09 -26.11
CA TRP A 373 3.75 -10.15 -25.44
C TRP A 373 4.35 -9.80 -24.07
N GLU A 374 4.21 -8.54 -23.71
CA GLU A 374 4.66 -8.00 -22.42
C GLU A 374 3.45 -7.60 -21.58
N GLU A 375 3.51 -7.82 -20.29
CA GLU A 375 2.43 -7.51 -19.35
C GLU A 375 2.08 -6.02 -19.41
N ALA A 376 3.09 -5.15 -19.49
CA ALA A 376 2.91 -3.70 -19.56
C ALA A 376 1.97 -3.27 -20.72
N ASP A 377 2.11 -3.87 -21.90
CA ASP A 377 1.28 -3.58 -23.08
C ASP A 377 -0.15 -4.12 -22.91
N LEU A 378 -0.28 -5.33 -22.36
CA LEU A 378 -1.59 -5.94 -22.11
C LEU A 378 -2.36 -5.17 -21.05
N ASN A 379 -1.68 -4.70 -20.00
CA ASN A 379 -2.26 -3.86 -18.96
C ASN A 379 -2.77 -2.54 -19.55
N LEU A 380 -1.99 -1.88 -20.38
CA LEU A 380 -2.38 -0.61 -21.01
C LEU A 380 -3.57 -0.79 -21.96
N THR A 381 -3.58 -1.87 -22.73
CA THR A 381 -4.69 -2.19 -23.65
C THR A 381 -6.00 -2.40 -22.88
N LEU A 382 -5.97 -3.20 -21.82
CA LEU A 382 -7.15 -3.45 -20.99
C LEU A 382 -7.60 -2.21 -20.22
N ALA A 383 -6.64 -1.40 -19.73
CA ALA A 383 -6.93 -0.15 -19.03
C ALA A 383 -7.67 0.85 -19.90
N LYS A 384 -7.26 1.00 -21.16
CA LYS A 384 -7.94 1.89 -22.13
C LYS A 384 -9.36 1.42 -22.43
N ALA A 385 -9.56 0.11 -22.62
CA ALA A 385 -10.90 -0.45 -22.85
C ALA A 385 -11.81 -0.28 -21.61
N LEU A 386 -11.25 -0.44 -20.39
CA LEU A 386 -12.00 -0.19 -19.15
C LEU A 386 -12.35 1.30 -19.01
N LYS A 387 -11.42 2.20 -19.30
CA LYS A 387 -11.65 3.65 -19.30
C LYS A 387 -12.84 4.01 -20.17
N GLU A 388 -12.89 3.57 -21.42
CA GLU A 388 -13.99 3.84 -22.34
C GLU A 388 -15.36 3.44 -21.77
N LYS A 389 -15.44 2.26 -21.15
CA LYS A 389 -16.70 1.77 -20.56
C LYS A 389 -17.14 2.57 -19.34
N LEU A 390 -16.21 2.95 -18.47
CA LEU A 390 -16.51 3.76 -17.29
C LEU A 390 -16.90 5.19 -17.67
N GLU A 391 -16.23 5.79 -18.68
CA GLU A 391 -16.56 7.11 -19.19
C GLU A 391 -17.93 7.10 -19.90
N ALA A 392 -18.26 6.05 -20.64
CA ALA A 392 -19.60 5.87 -21.23
C ALA A 392 -20.71 5.77 -20.15
N ALA A 393 -20.37 5.37 -18.93
CA ALA A 393 -21.29 5.38 -17.78
C ALA A 393 -21.27 6.70 -16.99
N GLY A 394 -20.54 7.72 -17.44
CA GLY A 394 -20.50 9.06 -16.85
C GLY A 394 -19.35 9.30 -15.86
N ALA A 395 -18.48 8.33 -15.62
CA ALA A 395 -17.33 8.50 -14.71
C ALA A 395 -16.27 9.43 -15.31
N THR A 396 -15.56 10.15 -14.43
CA THR A 396 -14.27 10.76 -14.79
C THR A 396 -13.17 9.74 -14.55
N VAL A 397 -12.42 9.38 -15.59
CA VAL A 397 -11.39 8.32 -15.47
C VAL A 397 -10.00 8.88 -15.73
N VAL A 398 -9.08 8.59 -14.80
CA VAL A 398 -7.66 8.96 -14.90
C VAL A 398 -6.82 7.69 -14.98
N LEU A 399 -5.94 7.61 -15.96
CA LEU A 399 -4.89 6.59 -16.02
C LEU A 399 -3.59 7.18 -15.48
N ASN A 400 -2.85 6.40 -14.70
CA ASN A 400 -1.51 6.85 -14.24
C ASN A 400 -0.50 6.91 -15.39
N ARG A 401 -0.72 6.15 -16.48
CA ARG A 401 0.02 6.25 -17.74
C ARG A 401 -0.89 5.96 -18.94
N GLU A 402 -0.70 6.68 -20.02
CA GLU A 402 -1.42 6.48 -21.29
C GLU A 402 -0.53 5.93 -22.40
N THR A 403 0.76 5.85 -22.13
CA THR A 403 1.80 5.32 -23.01
C THR A 403 2.70 4.35 -22.26
N ASP A 404 3.65 3.75 -22.95
CA ASP A 404 4.64 2.87 -22.34
C ASP A 404 5.76 3.71 -21.70
N VAL A 405 5.60 4.04 -20.42
CA VAL A 405 6.55 4.81 -19.61
C VAL A 405 6.72 4.16 -18.23
N THR A 406 7.91 4.25 -17.69
CA THR A 406 8.22 3.77 -16.33
C THR A 406 7.65 4.72 -15.29
N LEU A 407 6.90 4.20 -14.34
CA LEU A 407 6.44 4.92 -13.16
C LEU A 407 6.89 4.19 -11.89
N SER A 408 7.62 4.90 -11.02
CA SER A 408 7.95 4.38 -9.71
C SER A 408 6.70 4.23 -8.83
N THR A 409 6.78 3.40 -7.80
CA THR A 409 5.70 3.25 -6.81
C THR A 409 5.36 4.58 -6.13
N ASP A 410 6.35 5.42 -5.84
CA ASP A 410 6.13 6.73 -5.24
C ASP A 410 5.44 7.71 -6.22
N ALA A 411 5.77 7.67 -7.52
CA ALA A 411 5.06 8.44 -8.53
C ALA A 411 3.58 8.01 -8.64
N ARG A 412 3.30 6.69 -8.61
CA ARG A 412 1.92 6.16 -8.61
C ARG A 412 1.14 6.64 -7.39
N LEU A 413 1.75 6.62 -6.20
CA LEU A 413 1.14 7.13 -4.97
C LEU A 413 0.89 8.64 -5.04
N THR A 414 1.86 9.41 -5.53
CA THR A 414 1.71 10.87 -5.69
C THR A 414 0.53 11.21 -6.60
N MET A 415 0.40 10.50 -7.72
CA MET A 415 -0.74 10.68 -8.62
C MET A 415 -2.05 10.28 -7.96
N LEU A 416 -2.11 9.12 -7.28
CA LEU A 416 -3.31 8.67 -6.56
C LEU A 416 -3.79 9.71 -5.54
N LYS A 417 -2.86 10.32 -4.79
CA LYS A 417 -3.20 11.36 -3.81
C LYS A 417 -3.62 12.68 -4.46
N ALA A 418 -2.96 13.10 -5.52
CA ALA A 418 -3.31 14.32 -6.25
C ALA A 418 -4.70 14.19 -6.89
N GLU A 419 -4.99 13.05 -7.48
CA GLU A 419 -6.27 12.78 -8.12
C GLU A 419 -7.40 12.57 -7.11
N ALA A 420 -7.10 12.04 -5.93
CA ALA A 420 -8.06 11.75 -4.85
C ALA A 420 -9.35 11.11 -5.38
N PRO A 421 -9.28 9.93 -6.05
CA PRO A 421 -10.43 9.32 -6.69
C PRO A 421 -11.40 8.71 -5.67
N ASP A 422 -12.60 8.39 -6.13
CA ASP A 422 -13.59 7.64 -5.35
C ASP A 422 -13.31 6.13 -5.35
N PHE A 423 -12.53 5.67 -6.32
CA PHE A 423 -12.14 4.27 -6.50
C PHE A 423 -10.84 4.16 -7.29
N CYS A 424 -9.99 3.22 -6.92
CA CYS A 424 -8.79 2.90 -7.69
C CYS A 424 -8.78 1.42 -8.06
N ILE A 425 -8.44 1.12 -9.32
CA ILE A 425 -8.22 -0.25 -9.78
C ILE A 425 -6.85 -0.37 -10.43
N ALA A 426 -6.02 -1.27 -9.89
CA ALA A 426 -4.74 -1.62 -10.48
C ALA A 426 -4.90 -2.82 -11.42
N ILE A 427 -4.38 -2.71 -12.62
CA ILE A 427 -4.49 -3.73 -13.67
C ILE A 427 -3.15 -4.40 -13.88
N HIS A 428 -3.13 -5.73 -13.67
CA HIS A 428 -2.01 -6.63 -13.86
C HIS A 428 -2.42 -7.90 -14.60
N GLN A 429 -1.44 -8.64 -15.12
CA GLN A 429 -1.61 -9.96 -15.67
C GLN A 429 -0.69 -10.93 -14.92
N ASN A 430 -1.24 -12.00 -14.40
CA ASN A 430 -0.48 -12.98 -13.65
C ASN A 430 0.44 -13.83 -14.54
N SER A 431 1.43 -14.46 -13.94
CA SER A 431 2.27 -15.45 -14.59
C SER A 431 2.68 -16.54 -13.60
N TYR A 432 2.78 -17.79 -14.07
CA TYR A 432 3.21 -18.90 -13.24
C TYR A 432 4.16 -19.83 -14.00
N THR A 433 5.39 -19.91 -13.54
CA THR A 433 6.44 -20.70 -14.22
C THR A 433 6.31 -22.21 -14.02
N GLY A 434 5.55 -22.65 -13.01
CA GLY A 434 5.41 -24.07 -12.66
C GLY A 434 4.45 -24.86 -13.56
N SER A 435 3.51 -24.20 -14.25
CA SER A 435 2.55 -24.88 -15.10
C SER A 435 1.79 -23.92 -16.01
N THR A 436 1.64 -24.29 -17.28
CA THR A 436 0.78 -23.60 -18.26
C THR A 436 -0.71 -23.89 -18.10
N LYS A 437 -1.09 -24.79 -17.19
CA LYS A 437 -2.48 -25.15 -16.92
C LYS A 437 -3.16 -24.23 -15.92
N VAL A 438 -2.38 -23.47 -15.13
CA VAL A 438 -2.91 -22.48 -14.18
C VAL A 438 -3.51 -21.34 -14.98
N ASN A 439 -4.75 -20.97 -14.69
CA ASN A 439 -5.51 -19.95 -15.40
C ASN A 439 -6.55 -19.33 -14.48
N GLY A 440 -7.11 -18.19 -14.88
CA GLY A 440 -8.21 -17.55 -14.18
C GLY A 440 -7.89 -16.15 -13.68
N PHE A 441 -8.90 -15.51 -13.15
CA PHE A 441 -8.89 -14.14 -12.64
C PHE A 441 -8.71 -14.11 -11.12
N MET A 442 -7.95 -13.12 -10.62
CA MET A 442 -7.87 -12.83 -9.19
C MET A 442 -8.14 -11.35 -8.94
N SER A 443 -8.94 -11.08 -7.91
CA SER A 443 -9.19 -9.74 -7.40
C SER A 443 -8.62 -9.64 -6.00
N TYR A 444 -7.69 -8.72 -5.80
CA TYR A 444 -6.99 -8.52 -4.53
C TYR A 444 -7.37 -7.20 -3.88
N TYR A 445 -7.42 -7.24 -2.56
CA TYR A 445 -7.60 -6.07 -1.70
C TYR A 445 -6.67 -6.14 -0.49
N TYR A 446 -6.48 -5.02 0.19
CA TYR A 446 -5.74 -4.96 1.45
C TYR A 446 -6.55 -4.32 2.57
N THR A 447 -7.13 -3.14 2.35
CA THR A 447 -7.91 -2.45 3.36
C THR A 447 -9.28 -3.12 3.57
N PRO A 448 -9.84 -3.14 4.80
CA PRO A 448 -11.12 -3.77 5.05
C PRO A 448 -12.27 -3.23 4.18
N TYR A 449 -12.26 -1.92 3.94
CA TYR A 449 -13.28 -1.25 3.13
C TYR A 449 -13.12 -1.45 1.62
N SER A 450 -11.97 -1.97 1.16
CA SER A 450 -11.77 -2.38 -0.24
C SER A 450 -12.33 -3.77 -0.55
N GLN A 451 -12.62 -4.60 0.48
CA GLN A 451 -13.05 -5.99 0.29
C GLN A 451 -14.36 -6.10 -0.50
N LEU A 452 -15.35 -5.24 -0.19
CA LEU A 452 -16.62 -5.25 -0.92
C LEU A 452 -16.40 -4.94 -2.41
N ALA A 453 -15.57 -3.94 -2.70
CA ALA A 453 -15.23 -3.55 -4.07
C ALA A 453 -14.56 -4.71 -4.83
N ALA A 454 -13.52 -5.32 -4.24
CA ALA A 454 -12.85 -6.47 -4.84
C ALA A 454 -13.79 -7.66 -5.04
N SER A 455 -14.72 -7.89 -4.10
CA SER A 455 -15.73 -8.94 -4.20
C SER A 455 -16.69 -8.70 -5.37
N LYS A 456 -17.15 -7.45 -5.58
CA LYS A 456 -18.06 -7.10 -6.68
C LYS A 456 -17.37 -7.27 -8.04
N VAL A 457 -16.13 -6.81 -8.18
CA VAL A 457 -15.34 -7.02 -9.39
C VAL A 457 -15.12 -8.51 -9.66
N CYS A 458 -14.77 -9.30 -8.64
CA CYS A 458 -14.63 -10.76 -8.77
C CYS A 458 -15.94 -11.45 -9.17
N GLN A 459 -17.09 -11.05 -8.60
CA GLN A 459 -18.39 -11.63 -8.93
C GLN A 459 -18.81 -11.34 -10.36
N ALA A 460 -18.60 -10.11 -10.83
CA ALA A 460 -18.94 -9.73 -12.19
C ALA A 460 -18.10 -10.51 -13.22
N THR A 461 -16.81 -10.73 -12.96
CA THR A 461 -15.94 -11.50 -13.85
C THR A 461 -16.29 -12.98 -13.91
N LYS A 462 -16.80 -13.59 -12.83
CA LYS A 462 -17.31 -14.96 -12.82
C LYS A 462 -18.47 -15.18 -13.79
N GLY A 463 -19.29 -14.16 -14.00
CA GLY A 463 -20.50 -14.23 -14.83
C GLY A 463 -20.25 -14.30 -16.34
N THR A 464 -19.04 -13.97 -16.80
CA THR A 464 -18.77 -13.75 -18.24
C THR A 464 -18.35 -15.00 -19.01
N GLY A 465 -17.90 -16.06 -18.34
CA GLY A 465 -17.28 -17.20 -18.99
C GLY A 465 -15.89 -16.95 -19.62
N THR A 466 -15.40 -15.71 -19.59
CA THR A 466 -14.09 -15.32 -20.11
C THR A 466 -12.95 -15.99 -19.35
N TYR A 467 -13.17 -16.28 -18.09
CA TYR A 467 -12.22 -16.95 -17.20
C TYR A 467 -12.75 -18.31 -16.76
N LYS A 468 -11.87 -19.31 -16.70
CA LYS A 468 -12.22 -20.64 -16.16
C LYS A 468 -12.44 -20.62 -14.65
N SER A 469 -11.80 -19.68 -13.96
CA SER A 469 -11.97 -19.47 -12.52
C SER A 469 -11.83 -17.99 -12.17
N ALA A 470 -12.42 -17.58 -11.05
CA ALA A 470 -12.21 -16.25 -10.49
C ALA A 470 -12.15 -16.36 -8.96
N GLY A 471 -11.18 -15.71 -8.37
CA GLY A 471 -10.88 -15.72 -6.96
C GLY A 471 -10.80 -14.33 -6.35
N LEU A 472 -11.07 -14.28 -5.04
CA LEU A 472 -10.90 -13.09 -4.20
C LEU A 472 -9.77 -13.37 -3.20
N GLY A 473 -8.79 -12.48 -3.11
CA GLY A 473 -7.66 -12.63 -2.22
C GLY A 473 -7.35 -11.37 -1.41
N TRP A 474 -6.74 -11.56 -0.25
CA TRP A 474 -6.11 -10.47 0.50
C TRP A 474 -4.61 -10.49 0.25
N HIS A 475 -4.03 -9.33 -0.11
CA HIS A 475 -2.59 -9.26 -0.39
C HIS A 475 -2.03 -7.86 -0.13
N VAL A 476 -0.73 -7.77 0.22
CA VAL A 476 -0.05 -6.51 0.56
C VAL A 476 0.61 -5.82 -0.63
N TYR A 477 0.03 -5.93 -1.81
CA TYR A 477 0.52 -5.19 -2.97
C TYR A 477 0.56 -3.68 -2.68
N PHE A 478 1.57 -3.00 -3.22
CA PHE A 478 1.82 -1.59 -2.89
C PHE A 478 0.59 -0.70 -3.16
N THR A 479 0.00 -0.79 -4.34
CA THR A 479 -1.19 0.01 -4.68
C THR A 479 -2.38 -0.39 -3.82
N ALA A 480 -2.61 -1.68 -3.58
CA ALA A 480 -3.74 -2.17 -2.78
C ALA A 480 -3.71 -1.69 -1.31
N ARG A 481 -2.53 -1.38 -0.76
CA ARG A 481 -2.36 -0.89 0.63
C ARG A 481 -2.72 0.57 0.81
N GLN A 482 -2.93 1.33 -0.26
CA GLN A 482 -3.20 2.76 -0.17
C GLN A 482 -4.57 3.02 0.47
N THR A 483 -4.66 4.12 1.25
CA THR A 483 -5.80 4.35 2.14
C THR A 483 -6.81 5.36 1.61
N ILE A 484 -6.47 6.08 0.56
CA ILE A 484 -7.19 7.26 0.07
C ILE A 484 -8.62 6.96 -0.37
N CYS A 485 -8.80 5.80 -1.00
CA CYS A 485 -10.08 5.28 -1.49
C CYS A 485 -10.08 3.75 -1.44
N PRO A 486 -11.17 3.05 -1.74
CA PRO A 486 -11.14 1.63 -2.00
C PRO A 486 -10.24 1.32 -3.19
N VAL A 487 -9.28 0.41 -2.98
CA VAL A 487 -8.32 0.00 -4.01
C VAL A 487 -8.46 -1.50 -4.25
N VAL A 488 -8.56 -1.86 -5.52
CA VAL A 488 -8.61 -3.25 -6.00
C VAL A 488 -7.45 -3.47 -6.95
N LEU A 489 -6.69 -4.54 -6.77
CA LEU A 489 -5.71 -4.99 -7.76
C LEU A 489 -6.25 -6.25 -8.44
N THR A 490 -6.24 -6.25 -9.76
CA THR A 490 -6.73 -7.37 -10.56
C THR A 490 -5.59 -8.03 -11.33
N GLU A 491 -5.54 -9.35 -11.23
CA GLU A 491 -4.73 -10.23 -12.06
C GLU A 491 -5.65 -10.84 -13.13
N ASN A 492 -5.55 -10.35 -14.34
CA ASN A 492 -6.55 -10.56 -15.39
C ASN A 492 -6.26 -11.81 -16.24
N GLY A 493 -5.90 -12.90 -15.57
CA GLY A 493 -5.50 -14.18 -16.15
C GLY A 493 -3.99 -14.39 -16.09
N TYR A 494 -3.55 -15.57 -16.50
CA TYR A 494 -2.14 -15.99 -16.49
C TYR A 494 -1.53 -15.91 -17.88
N MET A 495 -0.52 -15.07 -18.08
CA MET A 495 0.23 -14.98 -19.34
C MET A 495 0.88 -16.32 -19.73
N SER A 496 1.24 -17.14 -18.75
CA SER A 496 1.74 -18.50 -18.93
C SER A 496 0.69 -19.50 -19.45
N SER A 497 -0.61 -19.15 -19.38
CA SER A 497 -1.70 -19.98 -19.88
C SER A 497 -2.05 -19.62 -21.33
N PRO A 498 -1.95 -20.55 -22.29
CA PRO A 498 -2.37 -20.28 -23.67
C PRO A 498 -3.83 -19.84 -23.78
N TYR A 499 -4.70 -20.34 -22.90
CA TYR A 499 -6.11 -19.95 -22.86
C TYR A 499 -6.28 -18.49 -22.43
N ASP A 500 -5.67 -18.09 -21.32
CA ASP A 500 -5.79 -16.74 -20.81
C ASP A 500 -5.08 -15.74 -21.72
N LEU A 501 -3.89 -16.08 -22.22
CA LEU A 501 -3.13 -15.23 -23.15
C LEU A 501 -3.94 -14.98 -24.46
N GLY A 502 -4.61 -16.01 -24.99
CA GLY A 502 -5.50 -15.86 -26.14
C GLY A 502 -6.64 -14.85 -25.88
N ASN A 503 -7.21 -14.86 -24.67
CA ASN A 503 -8.21 -13.87 -24.27
C ASN A 503 -7.62 -12.47 -23.99
N MET A 504 -6.38 -12.37 -23.51
CA MET A 504 -5.70 -11.10 -23.28
C MET A 504 -5.36 -10.38 -24.59
N THR A 505 -5.09 -11.14 -25.64
CA THR A 505 -4.61 -10.63 -26.93
C THR A 505 -5.71 -10.46 -27.97
N SER A 506 -6.91 -10.97 -27.73
CA SER A 506 -8.06 -10.84 -28.62
C SER A 506 -8.91 -9.62 -28.27
N THR A 507 -9.40 -8.90 -29.27
CA THR A 507 -10.29 -7.73 -29.11
C THR A 507 -11.53 -8.10 -28.28
N GLN A 508 -12.14 -9.25 -28.55
CA GLN A 508 -13.32 -9.72 -27.82
C GLN A 508 -12.99 -9.97 -26.35
N GLY A 509 -11.91 -10.71 -26.06
CA GLY A 509 -11.52 -11.01 -24.68
C GLY A 509 -11.17 -9.77 -23.87
N VAL A 510 -10.50 -8.78 -24.48
CA VAL A 510 -10.23 -7.48 -23.83
C VAL A 510 -11.53 -6.74 -23.52
N ASN A 511 -12.46 -6.66 -24.48
CA ASN A 511 -13.75 -6.01 -24.28
C ASN A 511 -14.61 -6.68 -23.21
N ASP A 512 -14.68 -8.01 -23.21
CA ASP A 512 -15.44 -8.78 -22.21
C ASP A 512 -14.88 -8.59 -20.79
N LYS A 513 -13.54 -8.57 -20.65
CA LYS A 513 -12.87 -8.30 -19.39
C LYS A 513 -13.16 -6.89 -18.89
N ALA A 514 -13.04 -5.89 -19.78
CA ALA A 514 -13.31 -4.49 -19.45
C ALA A 514 -14.78 -4.30 -19.03
N ALA A 515 -15.73 -4.90 -19.76
CA ALA A 515 -17.16 -4.85 -19.41
C ALA A 515 -17.45 -5.48 -18.04
N ALA A 516 -16.87 -6.64 -17.76
CA ALA A 516 -17.02 -7.30 -16.46
C ALA A 516 -16.47 -6.46 -15.30
N MET A 517 -15.29 -5.85 -15.46
CA MET A 517 -14.72 -4.98 -14.44
C MET A 517 -15.56 -3.71 -14.25
N ALA A 518 -16.01 -3.07 -15.34
CA ALA A 518 -16.89 -1.90 -15.29
C ALA A 518 -18.20 -2.22 -14.57
N LYS A 519 -18.81 -3.39 -14.87
CA LYS A 519 -19.99 -3.88 -14.15
C LYS A 519 -19.74 -4.07 -12.67
N GLY A 520 -18.61 -4.69 -12.30
CA GLY A 520 -18.23 -4.90 -10.90
C GLY A 520 -18.03 -3.58 -10.14
N ILE A 521 -17.45 -2.56 -10.78
CA ILE A 521 -17.29 -1.21 -10.21
C ILE A 521 -18.69 -0.56 -10.03
N GLY A 522 -19.58 -0.62 -11.03
CA GLY A 522 -20.95 -0.14 -10.91
C GLY A 522 -21.72 -0.82 -9.77
N ASP A 523 -21.60 -2.16 -9.66
CA ASP A 523 -22.23 -2.95 -8.58
C ASP A 523 -21.69 -2.59 -7.19
N TYR A 524 -20.42 -2.24 -7.08
CA TYR A 524 -19.85 -1.73 -5.84
C TYR A 524 -20.48 -0.40 -5.44
N PHE A 525 -20.51 0.58 -6.34
CA PHE A 525 -21.09 1.89 -6.05
C PHE A 525 -22.58 1.80 -5.70
N LEU A 526 -23.36 0.94 -6.37
CA LEU A 526 -24.75 0.70 -6.01
C LEU A 526 -24.89 0.05 -4.64
N ALA A 527 -24.01 -0.88 -4.29
CA ALA A 527 -24.07 -1.59 -3.01
C ALA A 527 -23.78 -0.67 -1.80
N ILE A 528 -23.00 0.38 -1.96
CA ILE A 528 -22.73 1.34 -0.87
C ILE A 528 -23.84 2.37 -0.68
N GLN A 529 -24.83 2.47 -1.59
CA GLN A 529 -26.03 3.32 -1.42
C GLN A 529 -27.06 2.68 -0.47
N SER A 530 -27.08 1.36 -0.33
CA SER A 530 -27.99 0.59 0.53
C SER A 530 -27.42 0.52 1.98
#